data_670865b449c1d7605cb411a4f13b2d7b
#
_entry.id   670865b449c1d7605cb411a4f13b2d7b
#
_cell.length_a   1.000
_cell.length_b   1.000
_cell.length_c   1.000
_cell.angle_alpha   90.00
_cell.angle_beta   90.00
_cell.angle_gamma   90.00
#
_symmetry.space_group_name_H-M   'P 1'
#
loop_
_entity.id
_entity.type
_entity.pdbx_description
1 polymer ?
#
loop_
_entity_poly.entity_id
_entity_poly.type
_entity_poly.pdbx_seq_one_letter_code
_entity_poly.pdbx_strand_id
1 'polypeptide(L)'
;MEEEKKQERSYELRSEKVRSIVGQIPSSLVRYGIIAIGVVLLCLFVVGYFLPYKQVYSGTATINRITNTAADSVDITIFVKFDNKRPGNITEQMLCLQLPNGTFTGQIQNLSSVRDTLDRQEILCRFKSSEIKSVENQTLDFQIVHSSGNLLQKMLGR
;
A
#
# COMPACT_ATOMS: atom_id res chain seq x y z
N MET A 1 49.66 14.64 -52.71
CA MET A 1 49.77 13.19 -52.33
C MET A 1 50.40 12.92 -50.95
N GLU A 2 51.36 13.71 -50.50
CA GLU A 2 51.95 13.51 -49.15
C GLU A 2 51.08 14.05 -47.98
N GLU A 3 50.34 15.11 -48.22
CA GLU A 3 49.46 15.71 -47.18
C GLU A 3 48.25 14.83 -46.86
N GLU A 4 47.64 14.17 -47.84
CA GLU A 4 46.52 13.24 -47.60
C GLU A 4 46.96 12.03 -46.79
N LYS A 5 48.14 11.47 -47.05
CA LYS A 5 48.66 10.37 -46.24
C LYS A 5 48.96 10.74 -44.79
N LYS A 6 49.32 12.02 -44.55
CA LYS A 6 49.58 12.51 -43.20
C LYS A 6 48.29 12.70 -42.41
N GLN A 7 47.21 13.08 -43.12
CA GLN A 7 45.90 13.27 -42.53
C GLN A 7 45.24 11.93 -42.18
N GLU A 8 45.32 10.92 -43.01
CA GLU A 8 44.82 9.56 -42.69
C GLU A 8 45.55 8.95 -41.49
N ARG A 9 46.86 9.10 -41.37
CA ARG A 9 47.60 8.64 -40.17
C ARG A 9 47.19 9.36 -38.90
N SER A 10 46.77 10.63 -38.99
CA SER A 10 46.27 11.38 -37.86
C SER A 10 44.89 10.85 -37.36
N TYR A 11 44.03 10.45 -38.28
CA TYR A 11 42.74 9.85 -37.94
C TYR A 11 42.86 8.45 -37.39
N GLU A 12 43.72 7.63 -37.92
CA GLU A 12 43.99 6.27 -37.38
C GLU A 12 44.59 6.33 -35.96
N LEU A 13 45.55 7.19 -35.72
CA LEU A 13 46.15 7.37 -34.39
C LEU A 13 45.13 7.88 -33.34
N ARG A 14 44.13 8.68 -33.77
CA ARG A 14 43.03 9.08 -32.87
C ARG A 14 42.09 7.91 -32.57
N SER A 15 41.80 7.07 -33.55
CA SER A 15 40.91 5.93 -33.36
C SER A 15 41.52 4.86 -32.46
N GLU A 16 42.85 4.59 -32.58
CA GLU A 16 43.54 3.65 -31.69
C GLU A 16 43.63 4.13 -30.24
N LYS A 17 43.91 5.43 -30.02
CA LYS A 17 43.91 6.00 -28.66
C LYS A 17 42.52 5.97 -28.03
N VAL A 18 41.49 6.28 -28.79
CA VAL A 18 40.10 6.21 -28.30
C VAL A 18 39.68 4.76 -28.04
N ARG A 19 40.09 3.84 -28.90
CA ARG A 19 39.83 2.41 -28.74
C ARG A 19 40.57 1.80 -27.53
N SER A 20 41.80 2.27 -27.26
CA SER A 20 42.56 1.90 -26.07
C SER A 20 41.94 2.41 -24.77
N ILE A 21 41.35 3.63 -24.77
CA ILE A 21 40.71 4.20 -23.59
C ILE A 21 39.35 3.53 -23.32
N VAL A 22 38.58 3.21 -24.35
CA VAL A 22 37.29 2.51 -24.23
C VAL A 22 37.48 1.02 -23.94
N GLY A 23 38.59 0.40 -24.39
CA GLY A 23 38.91 -1.00 -24.14
C GLY A 23 39.54 -1.31 -22.78
N GLN A 24 39.92 -0.29 -22.00
CA GLN A 24 40.55 -0.47 -20.68
C GLN A 24 39.58 -0.15 -19.52
N ILE A 25 38.36 -0.60 -19.62
CA ILE A 25 37.54 -0.69 -18.40
C ILE A 25 38.21 -1.76 -17.54
N PRO A 26 38.81 -1.42 -16.37
CA PRO A 26 39.48 -2.42 -15.55
C PRO A 26 38.45 -3.50 -15.20
N SER A 27 38.84 -4.74 -15.54
CA SER A 27 38.00 -5.94 -15.31
C SER A 27 37.54 -6.06 -13.84
N SER A 28 38.36 -5.54 -12.94
CA SER A 28 38.01 -5.39 -11.51
C SER A 28 36.82 -4.46 -11.27
N LEU A 29 36.76 -3.31 -11.94
CA LEU A 29 35.67 -2.37 -11.77
C LEU A 29 34.33 -2.95 -12.23
N VAL A 30 34.31 -3.65 -13.34
CA VAL A 30 33.12 -4.35 -13.85
C VAL A 30 32.70 -5.45 -12.89
N ARG A 31 33.67 -6.26 -12.42
CA ARG A 31 33.39 -7.36 -11.50
C ARG A 31 32.84 -6.88 -10.14
N TYR A 32 33.48 -5.89 -9.54
CA TYR A 32 33.00 -5.31 -8.27
C TYR A 32 31.72 -4.52 -8.43
N GLY A 33 31.55 -3.82 -9.55
CA GLY A 33 30.31 -3.10 -9.88
C GLY A 33 29.10 -4.02 -9.96
N ILE A 34 29.23 -5.17 -10.64
CA ILE A 34 28.16 -6.16 -10.73
C ILE A 34 27.81 -6.73 -9.36
N ILE A 35 28.84 -7.06 -8.54
CA ILE A 35 28.63 -7.56 -7.17
C ILE A 35 27.94 -6.52 -6.32
N ALA A 36 28.36 -5.25 -6.37
CA ALA A 36 27.75 -4.17 -5.62
C ALA A 36 26.28 -3.97 -6.00
N ILE A 37 25.95 -3.97 -7.29
CA ILE A 37 24.55 -3.89 -7.76
C ILE A 37 23.76 -5.11 -7.27
N GLY A 38 24.33 -6.31 -7.33
CA GLY A 38 23.69 -7.53 -6.84
C GLY A 38 23.34 -7.44 -5.35
N VAL A 39 24.27 -6.95 -4.52
CA VAL A 39 24.07 -6.75 -3.08
C VAL A 39 22.97 -5.72 -2.82
N VAL A 40 22.98 -4.58 -3.53
CA VAL A 40 21.94 -3.54 -3.37
C VAL A 40 20.56 -4.09 -3.75
N LEU A 41 20.45 -4.81 -4.86
CA LEU A 41 19.18 -5.43 -5.28
C LEU A 41 18.70 -6.44 -4.24
N LEU A 42 19.59 -7.27 -3.72
CA LEU A 42 19.25 -8.25 -2.67
C LEU A 42 18.75 -7.55 -1.41
N CYS A 43 19.40 -6.48 -0.96
CA CYS A 43 18.94 -5.67 0.16
C CYS A 43 17.53 -5.08 -0.09
N LEU A 44 17.27 -4.55 -1.29
CA LEU A 44 15.96 -4.02 -1.66
C LEU A 44 14.88 -5.09 -1.63
N PHE A 45 15.19 -6.31 -2.12
CA PHE A 45 14.26 -7.44 -2.04
C PHE A 45 13.95 -7.83 -0.60
N VAL A 46 14.97 -7.88 0.27
CA VAL A 46 14.79 -8.19 1.69
C VAL A 46 13.91 -7.14 2.37
N VAL A 47 14.21 -5.86 2.15
CA VAL A 47 13.38 -4.75 2.70
C VAL A 47 11.95 -4.84 2.19
N GLY A 48 11.74 -5.03 0.89
CA GLY A 48 10.40 -5.14 0.29
C GLY A 48 9.62 -6.36 0.79
N TYR A 49 10.30 -7.45 1.16
CA TYR A 49 9.68 -8.64 1.75
C TYR A 49 9.21 -8.39 3.19
N PHE A 50 9.99 -7.68 4.00
CA PHE A 50 9.64 -7.38 5.39
C PHE A 50 8.69 -6.19 5.55
N LEU A 51 8.51 -5.36 4.51
CA LEU A 51 7.64 -4.19 4.60
C LEU A 51 6.15 -4.62 4.51
N PRO A 52 5.35 -4.48 5.59
CA PRO A 52 3.93 -4.79 5.54
C PRO A 52 3.20 -3.72 4.70
N TYR A 53 2.42 -4.17 3.73
CA TYR A 53 1.59 -3.28 2.94
C TYR A 53 0.24 -3.09 3.62
N LYS A 54 -0.06 -1.85 4.03
CA LYS A 54 -1.34 -1.48 4.64
C LYS A 54 -2.19 -0.71 3.63
N GLN A 55 -3.41 -1.18 3.42
CA GLN A 55 -4.42 -0.45 2.65
C GLN A 55 -5.38 0.22 3.61
N VAL A 56 -5.65 1.51 3.38
CA VAL A 56 -6.63 2.27 4.13
C VAL A 56 -7.85 2.49 3.25
N TYR A 57 -8.99 2.09 3.74
CA TYR A 57 -10.29 2.35 3.13
C TYR A 57 -11.01 3.39 3.98
N SER A 58 -11.50 4.46 3.36
CA SER A 58 -12.21 5.55 4.02
C SER A 58 -13.59 5.76 3.40
N GLY A 59 -14.44 6.43 4.16
CA GLY A 59 -15.76 6.80 3.73
C GLY A 59 -16.62 7.28 4.89
N THR A 60 -17.93 7.34 4.68
CA THR A 60 -18.90 7.76 5.68
C THR A 60 -19.67 6.57 6.22
N ALA A 61 -19.85 6.52 7.53
CA ALA A 61 -20.62 5.52 8.27
C ALA A 61 -21.84 6.17 8.92
N THR A 62 -23.01 5.60 8.71
CA THR A 62 -24.25 6.03 9.37
C THR A 62 -24.64 4.95 10.37
N ILE A 63 -24.70 5.32 11.64
CA ILE A 63 -25.10 4.46 12.74
C ILE A 63 -26.59 4.66 12.99
N ASN A 64 -27.37 3.60 12.79
CA ASN A 64 -28.78 3.60 13.13
C ASN A 64 -28.95 3.27 14.63
N ARG A 65 -30.15 2.92 15.02
CA ARG A 65 -30.52 2.63 16.39
C ARG A 65 -29.67 1.50 16.99
N ILE A 66 -29.14 1.77 18.17
CA ILE A 66 -28.39 0.81 18.98
C ILE A 66 -29.36 0.03 19.85
N THR A 67 -29.44 -1.29 19.68
CA THR A 67 -30.22 -2.12 20.57
C THR A 67 -29.45 -2.28 21.88
N ASN A 68 -29.94 -1.70 22.96
CA ASN A 68 -29.30 -1.77 24.28
C ASN A 68 -29.28 -3.23 24.77
N THR A 69 -28.12 -3.86 24.67
CA THR A 69 -27.85 -5.13 25.31
C THR A 69 -27.04 -4.85 26.58
N ALA A 70 -27.38 -5.50 27.68
CA ALA A 70 -26.68 -5.36 28.97
C ALA A 70 -25.28 -5.98 28.99
N ALA A 71 -24.73 -6.32 27.84
CA ALA A 71 -23.43 -6.95 27.67
C ALA A 71 -22.31 -5.89 27.49
N ASP A 72 -21.11 -6.26 27.83
CA ASP A 72 -19.89 -5.42 27.72
C ASP A 72 -19.57 -5.04 26.26
N SER A 73 -20.04 -5.84 25.30
CA SER A 73 -19.90 -5.62 23.87
C SER A 73 -21.24 -5.70 23.16
N VAL A 74 -21.46 -4.86 22.17
CA VAL A 74 -22.70 -4.79 21.38
C VAL A 74 -22.38 -4.97 19.91
N ASP A 75 -23.13 -5.83 19.25
CA ASP A 75 -23.08 -6.01 17.80
C ASP A 75 -24.06 -5.02 17.15
N ILE A 76 -23.54 -4.17 16.27
CA ILE A 76 -24.30 -3.07 15.65
C ILE A 76 -24.18 -3.17 14.14
N THR A 77 -25.30 -2.98 13.46
CA THR A 77 -25.33 -2.82 12.01
C THR A 77 -25.14 -1.36 11.65
N ILE A 78 -24.11 -1.10 10.88
CA ILE A 78 -23.73 0.24 10.41
C ILE A 78 -23.84 0.26 8.88
N PHE A 79 -24.40 1.35 8.34
CA PHE A 79 -24.41 1.58 6.91
C PHE A 79 -23.18 2.40 6.51
N VAL A 80 -22.34 1.85 5.66
CA VAL A 80 -21.11 2.50 5.19
C VAL A 80 -21.17 2.79 3.71
N LYS A 81 -20.66 3.95 3.34
CA LYS A 81 -20.41 4.35 1.95
C LYS A 81 -18.92 4.58 1.78
N PHE A 82 -18.29 3.80 0.93
CA PHE A 82 -16.86 3.95 0.62
C PHE A 82 -16.63 5.07 -0.38
N ASP A 83 -15.64 5.94 -0.13
CA ASP A 83 -15.27 7.03 -1.05
C ASP A 83 -14.49 6.52 -2.26
N ASN A 84 -13.70 5.46 -2.05
CA ASN A 84 -12.79 4.91 -3.02
C ASN A 84 -13.07 3.42 -3.27
N LYS A 85 -12.03 2.74 -3.75
CA LYS A 85 -12.10 1.31 -4.05
C LYS A 85 -12.56 0.50 -2.84
N ARG A 86 -13.53 -0.34 -3.08
CA ARG A 86 -14.13 -1.24 -2.11
C ARG A 86 -13.20 -2.41 -1.78
N PRO A 87 -13.07 -2.80 -0.51
CA PRO A 87 -12.37 -4.01 -0.12
C PRO A 87 -13.16 -5.27 -0.53
N GLY A 88 -12.45 -6.30 -0.95
CA GLY A 88 -13.08 -7.58 -1.29
C GLY A 88 -13.53 -8.37 -0.06
N ASN A 89 -12.66 -8.47 0.95
CA ASN A 89 -12.93 -9.12 2.23
C ASN A 89 -12.23 -8.34 3.34
N ILE A 90 -13.00 -7.95 4.37
CA ILE A 90 -12.53 -7.17 5.52
C ILE A 90 -12.99 -7.79 6.85
N THR A 91 -13.42 -9.05 6.85
CA THR A 91 -13.81 -9.75 8.07
C THR A 91 -12.64 -9.74 9.05
N GLU A 92 -12.93 -9.54 10.34
CA GLU A 92 -11.96 -9.43 11.44
C GLU A 92 -11.06 -8.18 11.44
N GLN A 93 -11.23 -7.27 10.47
CA GLN A 93 -10.51 -5.99 10.46
C GLN A 93 -11.09 -5.01 11.47
N MET A 94 -10.27 -4.03 11.86
CA MET A 94 -10.71 -2.97 12.74
C MET A 94 -11.32 -1.82 11.95
N LEU A 95 -12.54 -1.44 12.30
CA LEU A 95 -13.21 -0.24 11.86
C LEU A 95 -12.92 0.88 12.86
N CYS A 96 -12.29 1.94 12.42
CA CYS A 96 -12.04 3.15 13.21
C CYS A 96 -13.05 4.22 12.81
N LEU A 97 -13.93 4.62 13.74
CA LEU A 97 -14.87 5.74 13.58
C LEU A 97 -14.22 7.00 14.13
N GLN A 98 -14.20 8.06 13.34
CA GLN A 98 -13.63 9.35 13.73
C GLN A 98 -14.72 10.28 14.25
N LEU A 99 -14.58 10.72 15.49
CA LEU A 99 -15.42 11.74 16.10
C LEU A 99 -14.59 12.99 16.41
N PRO A 100 -15.25 14.15 16.60
CA PRO A 100 -14.56 15.37 17.04
C PRO A 100 -13.80 15.21 18.37
N ASN A 101 -14.30 14.34 19.24
CA ASN A 101 -13.76 14.12 20.59
C ASN A 101 -12.90 12.85 20.73
N GLY A 102 -12.65 12.09 19.65
CA GLY A 102 -11.86 10.87 19.72
C GLY A 102 -12.15 9.88 18.62
N THR A 103 -11.47 8.74 18.68
CA THR A 103 -11.63 7.65 17.73
C THR A 103 -12.18 6.42 18.44
N PHE A 104 -13.24 5.83 17.90
CA PHE A 104 -13.77 4.55 18.38
C PHE A 104 -13.40 3.43 17.47
N THR A 105 -13.02 2.29 18.04
CA THR A 105 -12.64 1.11 17.28
C THR A 105 -13.62 -0.03 17.49
N GLY A 106 -14.10 -0.59 16.39
CA GLY A 106 -14.95 -1.78 16.38
C GLY A 106 -14.35 -2.88 15.52
N GLN A 107 -14.65 -4.11 15.83
CA GLN A 107 -14.25 -5.26 15.02
C GLN A 107 -15.34 -5.60 14.02
N ILE A 108 -14.98 -5.68 12.74
CA ILE A 108 -15.89 -6.05 11.67
C ILE A 108 -16.13 -7.56 11.72
N GLN A 109 -17.39 -7.97 11.88
CA GLN A 109 -17.81 -9.35 11.85
C GLN A 109 -18.19 -9.79 10.44
N ASN A 110 -18.93 -8.95 9.74
CA ASN A 110 -19.41 -9.26 8.40
C ASN A 110 -19.61 -7.98 7.59
N LEU A 111 -19.32 -8.05 6.30
CA LEU A 111 -19.63 -7.02 5.31
C LEU A 111 -20.64 -7.58 4.31
N SER A 112 -21.81 -6.94 4.21
CA SER A 112 -22.82 -7.31 3.22
C SER A 112 -22.30 -7.06 1.80
N SER A 113 -22.55 -7.99 0.89
CA SER A 113 -22.29 -7.81 -0.54
C SER A 113 -23.35 -6.95 -1.23
N VAL A 114 -24.51 -6.80 -0.60
CA VAL A 114 -25.66 -6.04 -1.14
C VAL A 114 -25.47 -4.56 -0.88
N ARG A 115 -25.81 -3.75 -1.88
CA ARG A 115 -25.81 -2.28 -1.78
C ARG A 115 -27.24 -1.78 -1.74
N ASP A 116 -27.44 -0.73 -0.97
CA ASP A 116 -28.66 0.04 -0.95
C ASP A 116 -28.72 1.01 -2.16
N THR A 117 -29.87 1.61 -2.41
CA THR A 117 -30.12 2.63 -3.45
C THR A 117 -29.20 3.85 -3.35
N LEU A 118 -28.63 4.10 -2.15
CA LEU A 118 -27.68 5.18 -1.85
C LEU A 118 -26.21 4.74 -1.96
N ASP A 119 -25.94 3.58 -2.54
CA ASP A 119 -24.60 2.97 -2.65
C ASP A 119 -23.95 2.67 -1.28
N ARG A 120 -24.79 2.45 -0.25
CA ARG A 120 -24.34 2.07 1.09
C ARG A 120 -24.39 0.56 1.24
N GLN A 121 -23.55 0.05 2.13
CA GLN A 121 -23.48 -1.36 2.51
C GLN A 121 -23.63 -1.52 4.00
N GLU A 122 -24.22 -2.63 4.38
CA GLU A 122 -24.33 -3.00 5.78
C GLU A 122 -23.04 -3.68 6.24
N ILE A 123 -22.51 -3.20 7.36
CA ILE A 123 -21.41 -3.83 8.10
C ILE A 123 -21.92 -4.18 9.49
N LEU A 124 -21.75 -5.43 9.88
CA LEU A 124 -21.96 -5.86 11.26
C LEU A 124 -20.65 -5.69 12.01
N CYS A 125 -20.64 -4.84 13.02
CA CYS A 125 -19.46 -4.53 13.82
C CYS A 125 -19.73 -4.74 15.30
N ARG A 126 -18.71 -5.21 16.02
CA ARG A 126 -18.70 -5.34 17.47
C ARG A 126 -17.95 -4.20 18.11
N PHE A 127 -18.63 -3.46 19.00
CA PHE A 127 -18.07 -2.35 19.77
C PHE A 127 -18.19 -2.60 21.26
N LYS A 128 -17.40 -1.85 22.06
CA LYS A 128 -17.62 -1.78 23.49
C LYS A 128 -18.87 -0.95 23.79
N SER A 129 -19.75 -1.46 24.63
CA SER A 129 -21.05 -0.85 24.95
C SER A 129 -20.94 0.56 25.52
N SER A 130 -19.87 0.86 26.28
CA SER A 130 -19.65 2.16 26.89
C SER A 130 -19.33 3.28 25.90
N GLU A 131 -18.73 2.94 24.76
CA GLU A 131 -18.22 3.92 23.80
C GLU A 131 -19.28 4.32 22.76
N ILE A 132 -20.12 3.36 22.37
CA ILE A 132 -21.00 3.52 21.20
C ILE A 132 -22.29 4.31 21.48
N LYS A 133 -22.72 4.38 22.74
CA LYS A 133 -23.98 5.08 23.10
C LYS A 133 -23.98 6.58 22.72
N SER A 134 -22.80 7.18 22.63
CA SER A 134 -22.66 8.61 22.29
C SER A 134 -22.83 8.93 20.81
N VAL A 135 -22.89 7.92 19.95
CA VAL A 135 -22.84 8.06 18.48
C VAL A 135 -24.09 7.56 17.75
N GLU A 136 -25.17 7.31 18.49
CA GLU A 136 -26.43 6.87 17.91
C GLU A 136 -27.02 7.95 16.97
N ASN A 137 -27.51 7.52 15.80
CA ASN A 137 -28.09 8.36 14.75
C ASN A 137 -27.15 9.44 14.17
N GLN A 138 -25.85 9.22 14.21
CA GLN A 138 -24.87 10.12 13.62
C GLN A 138 -24.26 9.55 12.34
N THR A 139 -23.85 10.45 11.46
CA THR A 139 -23.01 10.12 10.30
C THR A 139 -21.59 10.55 10.61
N LEU A 140 -20.65 9.63 10.54
CA LEU A 140 -19.26 9.79 10.95
C LEU A 140 -18.34 9.33 9.83
N ASP A 141 -17.14 9.88 9.81
CA ASP A 141 -16.10 9.37 8.95
C ASP A 141 -15.51 8.08 9.53
N PHE A 142 -15.23 7.13 8.66
CA PHE A 142 -14.60 5.88 9.08
C PHE A 142 -13.31 5.60 8.32
N GLN A 143 -12.46 4.82 8.94
CA GLN A 143 -11.27 4.26 8.33
C GLN A 143 -11.15 2.77 8.69
N ILE A 144 -10.85 1.95 7.69
CA ILE A 144 -10.54 0.53 7.86
C ILE A 144 -9.11 0.32 7.40
N VAL A 145 -8.26 -0.16 8.30
CA VAL A 145 -6.88 -0.49 7.98
C VAL A 145 -6.78 -1.98 7.72
N HIS A 146 -6.62 -2.33 6.46
CA HIS A 146 -6.43 -3.72 6.02
C HIS A 146 -4.95 -3.99 5.81
N SER A 147 -4.39 -4.93 6.57
CA SER A 147 -3.03 -5.43 6.35
C SER A 147 -3.07 -6.50 5.28
N SER A 148 -2.67 -6.15 4.07
CA SER A 148 -2.70 -7.04 2.90
C SER A 148 -1.28 -7.52 2.58
N GLY A 149 -0.81 -8.53 3.30
CA GLY A 149 0.45 -9.20 2.97
C GLY A 149 1.68 -8.29 2.90
N ASN A 150 2.66 -8.69 2.10
CA ASN A 150 3.92 -7.97 1.91
C ASN A 150 3.88 -7.11 0.65
N LEU A 151 4.67 -6.03 0.65
CA LEU A 151 4.77 -5.11 -0.50
C LEU A 151 5.13 -5.85 -1.79
N LEU A 152 6.01 -6.85 -1.73
CA LEU A 152 6.40 -7.66 -2.88
C LEU A 152 5.24 -8.47 -3.48
N GLN A 153 4.37 -9.05 -2.66
CA GLN A 153 3.18 -9.78 -3.13
C GLN A 153 2.26 -8.87 -3.92
N LYS A 154 2.11 -7.62 -3.45
CA LYS A 154 1.28 -6.63 -4.14
C LYS A 154 1.87 -6.17 -5.46
N MET A 155 3.20 -6.02 -5.55
CA MET A 155 3.88 -5.65 -6.80
C MET A 155 3.86 -6.78 -7.84
N LEU A 156 3.90 -8.04 -7.39
CA LEU A 156 3.84 -9.22 -8.25
C LEU A 156 2.42 -9.64 -8.65
N GLY A 157 1.39 -8.88 -8.21
CA GLY A 157 0.01 -9.08 -8.64
C GLY A 157 -0.70 -10.30 -8.01
N ARG A 158 -0.20 -10.77 -6.87
CA ARG A 158 -0.82 -11.88 -6.11
C ARG A 158 -1.53 -11.42 -4.87
#